data_ffca0962d58c96107da3e49d5ab798af
#
_entry.id   ffca0962d58c96107da3e49d5ab798af
#
_cell.length_a   1.000
_cell.length_b   1.000
_cell.length_c   1.000
_cell.angle_alpha   90.00
_cell.angle_beta   90.00
_cell.angle_gamma   90.00
#
_symmetry.space_group_name_H-M   'P 1'
#
loop_
_entity.id
_entity.type
_entity.pdbx_description
1 polymer ?
#
loop_
_entity_poly.entity_id
_entity_poly.type
_entity_poly.pdbx_seq_one_letter_code
_entity_poly.pdbx_strand_id
1 'polypeptide(L)'
;PWSFQGHSIHCLSRTPAAGPQGPAILLVHGFGASTDHWRFNIPVLAQHHEVHALDLLGFGRSAKPEGPTYGGALWRDQLVAYVRERIGRPTVLVGNSLGGFAALAAGAALGDEAAGVVLLNAAGPFSDEQAEPQGWGAIARRTIGAALLKSPVLQRLLFENLRRPATVRR
;
A
#
# COMPACT_ATOMS: atom_id res chain seq x y z
N PRO A 1 0.19 15.38 -7.95
CA PRO A 1 -0.11 15.04 -6.55
C PRO A 1 -1.59 14.69 -6.42
N TRP A 2 -1.92 13.79 -5.55
CA TRP A 2 -3.27 13.41 -5.15
C TRP A 2 -3.43 13.58 -3.64
N SER A 3 -4.62 13.85 -3.17
CA SER A 3 -4.91 13.97 -1.75
C SER A 3 -6.04 13.05 -1.34
N PHE A 4 -5.91 12.44 -0.17
CA PHE A 4 -6.93 11.63 0.46
C PHE A 4 -7.29 12.23 1.81
N GLN A 5 -8.57 12.56 2.01
CA GLN A 5 -9.07 13.25 3.21
C GLN A 5 -8.26 14.51 3.58
N GLY A 6 -7.87 15.31 2.57
CA GLY A 6 -7.07 16.52 2.75
C GLY A 6 -5.56 16.28 2.94
N HIS A 7 -5.10 15.04 2.98
CA HIS A 7 -3.69 14.70 3.20
C HIS A 7 -2.99 14.36 1.87
N SER A 8 -1.80 14.91 1.65
CA SER A 8 -1.00 14.63 0.45
C SER A 8 -0.55 13.17 0.40
N ILE A 9 -0.78 12.53 -0.74
CA ILE A 9 -0.40 11.14 -1.00
C ILE A 9 0.63 11.10 -2.13
N HIS A 10 1.75 10.45 -1.85
CA HIS A 10 2.72 10.14 -2.88
C HIS A 10 2.23 8.98 -3.73
N CYS A 11 2.19 9.18 -5.05
CA CYS A 11 1.80 8.15 -6.00
C CYS A 11 2.64 8.24 -7.28
N LEU A 12 2.81 7.11 -7.92
CA LEU A 12 3.47 6.91 -9.20
C LEU A 12 2.46 6.29 -10.17
N SER A 13 2.53 6.67 -11.44
CA SER A 13 1.80 6.00 -12.51
C SER A 13 2.67 5.88 -13.75
N ARG A 14 2.49 4.79 -14.48
CA ARG A 14 3.10 4.55 -15.79
C ARG A 14 2.09 3.88 -16.71
N THR A 15 1.97 4.42 -17.90
CA THR A 15 1.11 3.90 -18.97
C THR A 15 1.99 3.46 -20.14
N PRO A 16 1.74 2.29 -20.75
CA PRO A 16 2.46 1.84 -21.95
C PRO A 16 2.27 2.82 -23.10
N ALA A 17 3.31 3.05 -23.89
CA ALA A 17 3.25 3.93 -25.07
C ALA A 17 2.21 3.46 -26.12
N ALA A 18 2.02 2.14 -26.25
CA ALA A 18 1.04 1.53 -27.16
C ALA A 18 -0.40 1.49 -26.57
N GLY A 19 -0.61 2.09 -25.40
CA GLY A 19 -1.86 1.96 -24.64
C GLY A 19 -1.91 0.68 -23.80
N PRO A 20 -2.72 0.66 -22.73
CA PRO A 20 -2.79 -0.48 -21.81
C PRO A 20 -3.58 -1.64 -22.41
N GLN A 21 -3.05 -2.85 -22.22
CA GLN A 21 -3.68 -4.11 -22.65
C GLN A 21 -4.34 -4.79 -21.43
N GLY A 22 -5.60 -4.49 -21.16
CA GLY A 22 -6.35 -5.09 -20.06
C GLY A 22 -6.50 -4.18 -18.85
N PRO A 23 -6.79 -4.73 -17.64
CA PRO A 23 -7.04 -3.95 -16.44
C PRO A 23 -5.81 -3.18 -16.00
N ALA A 24 -6.04 -2.09 -15.27
CA ALA A 24 -4.97 -1.38 -14.56
C ALA A 24 -4.41 -2.23 -13.41
N ILE A 25 -3.21 -1.93 -12.96
CA ILE A 25 -2.57 -2.58 -11.81
C ILE A 25 -2.29 -1.53 -10.74
N LEU A 26 -2.75 -1.77 -9.51
CA LEU A 26 -2.42 -0.96 -8.35
C LEU A 26 -1.52 -1.75 -7.40
N LEU A 27 -0.29 -1.28 -7.20
CA LEU A 27 0.72 -1.90 -6.35
C LEU A 27 0.72 -1.25 -4.95
N VAL A 28 0.53 -2.05 -3.91
CA VAL A 28 0.38 -1.61 -2.52
C VAL A 28 1.49 -2.22 -1.66
N HIS A 29 2.35 -1.38 -1.09
CA HIS A 29 3.49 -1.78 -0.28
C HIS A 29 3.11 -2.26 1.13
N GLY A 30 4.03 -2.94 1.81
CA GLY A 30 3.88 -3.41 3.18
C GLY A 30 4.23 -2.37 4.25
N PHE A 31 4.16 -2.77 5.51
CA PHE A 31 4.50 -1.95 6.66
C PHE A 31 5.94 -1.42 6.57
N GLY A 32 6.13 -0.13 6.84
CA GLY A 32 7.45 0.52 6.84
C GLY A 32 8.11 0.66 5.46
N ALA A 33 7.42 0.27 4.39
CA ALA A 33 7.90 0.39 3.02
C ALA A 33 7.33 1.65 2.31
N SER A 34 7.51 1.72 1.00
CA SER A 34 7.03 2.77 0.12
C SER A 34 6.86 2.24 -1.31
N THR A 35 6.47 3.08 -2.24
CA THR A 35 6.43 2.79 -3.68
C THR A 35 7.77 2.29 -4.23
N ASP A 36 8.91 2.63 -3.58
CA ASP A 36 10.23 2.15 -3.96
C ASP A 36 10.38 0.61 -3.85
N HIS A 37 9.50 -0.05 -3.07
CA HIS A 37 9.40 -1.52 -3.03
C HIS A 37 9.21 -2.10 -4.45
N TRP A 38 8.44 -1.41 -5.28
CA TRP A 38 8.01 -1.85 -6.59
C TRP A 38 8.91 -1.38 -7.75
N ARG A 39 10.05 -0.76 -7.47
CA ARG A 39 10.95 -0.14 -8.45
C ARG A 39 11.39 -1.06 -9.60
N PHE A 40 11.47 -2.36 -9.35
CA PHE A 40 11.82 -3.36 -10.37
C PHE A 40 10.60 -3.97 -11.07
N ASN A 41 9.44 -3.96 -10.42
CA ASN A 41 8.21 -4.51 -10.97
C ASN A 41 7.53 -3.52 -11.92
N ILE A 42 7.47 -2.23 -11.55
CA ILE A 42 6.80 -1.19 -12.34
C ILE A 42 7.29 -1.15 -13.79
N PRO A 43 8.60 -1.13 -14.10
CA PRO A 43 9.06 -1.05 -15.48
C PRO A 43 8.66 -2.25 -16.34
N VAL A 44 8.57 -3.43 -15.74
CA VAL A 44 8.19 -4.67 -16.45
C VAL A 44 6.69 -4.69 -16.69
N LEU A 45 5.89 -4.47 -15.68
CA LEU A 45 4.43 -4.46 -15.77
C LEU A 45 3.92 -3.35 -16.71
N ALA A 46 4.57 -2.19 -16.68
CA ALA A 46 4.22 -1.04 -17.50
C ALA A 46 4.52 -1.19 -19.00
N GLN A 47 5.10 -2.32 -19.44
CA GLN A 47 5.22 -2.65 -20.85
C GLN A 47 3.85 -2.97 -21.48
N HIS A 48 2.91 -3.49 -20.69
CA HIS A 48 1.61 -3.97 -21.16
C HIS A 48 0.42 -3.39 -20.41
N HIS A 49 0.60 -2.95 -19.17
CA HIS A 49 -0.48 -2.49 -18.29
C HIS A 49 -0.28 -1.03 -17.86
N GLU A 50 -1.37 -0.35 -17.62
CA GLU A 50 -1.33 0.87 -16.81
C GLU A 50 -1.04 0.48 -15.36
N VAL A 51 0.08 0.96 -14.83
CA VAL A 51 0.56 0.60 -13.49
C VAL A 51 0.55 1.82 -12.59
N HIS A 52 -0.04 1.65 -11.43
CA HIS A 52 -0.06 2.62 -10.34
C HIS A 52 0.63 2.04 -9.11
N ALA A 53 1.26 2.89 -8.33
CA ALA A 53 1.72 2.58 -6.98
C ALA A 53 1.52 3.81 -6.10
N LEU A 54 1.16 3.62 -4.84
CA LEU A 54 1.02 4.72 -3.89
C LEU A 54 1.64 4.37 -2.55
N ASP A 55 2.07 5.40 -1.82
CA ASP A 55 2.45 5.28 -0.43
C ASP A 55 1.18 5.38 0.43
N LEU A 56 0.93 4.36 1.26
CA LEU A 56 -0.19 4.39 2.20
C LEU A 56 -0.05 5.59 3.16
N LEU A 57 -1.16 6.20 3.53
CA LEU A 57 -1.17 7.28 4.52
C LEU A 57 -0.46 6.81 5.80
N GLY A 58 0.47 7.60 6.31
CA GLY A 58 1.35 7.23 7.41
C GLY A 58 2.69 6.62 7.01
N PHE A 59 2.91 6.33 5.72
CA PHE A 59 4.14 5.69 5.22
C PHE A 59 4.81 6.47 4.10
N GLY A 60 6.05 6.10 3.81
CA GLY A 60 6.83 6.60 2.69
C GLY A 60 6.91 8.13 2.65
N ARG A 61 6.56 8.68 1.48
CA ARG A 61 6.50 10.12 1.20
C ARG A 61 5.09 10.71 1.36
N SER A 62 4.09 9.86 1.67
CA SER A 62 2.75 10.31 2.02
C SER A 62 2.73 11.00 3.38
N ALA A 63 1.74 11.86 3.59
CA ALA A 63 1.53 12.56 4.86
C ALA A 63 1.40 11.57 6.02
N LYS A 64 1.79 12.04 7.22
CA LYS A 64 1.76 11.28 8.47
C LYS A 64 1.02 12.10 9.54
N PRO A 65 -0.27 12.43 9.32
CA PRO A 65 -1.01 13.27 10.24
C PRO A 65 -1.15 12.61 11.62
N GLU A 66 -1.18 13.43 12.64
CA GLU A 66 -1.66 13.04 13.97
C GLU A 66 -3.20 13.07 13.96
N GLY A 67 -3.83 12.09 14.60
CA GLY A 67 -5.29 12.06 14.76
C GLY A 67 -5.99 10.88 14.07
N PRO A 68 -5.74 10.55 12.79
CA PRO A 68 -6.38 9.39 12.20
C PRO A 68 -6.00 8.08 12.91
N THR A 69 -6.96 7.19 13.06
CA THR A 69 -6.67 5.82 13.48
C THR A 69 -6.09 5.06 12.28
N TYR A 70 -4.79 4.82 12.29
CA TYR A 70 -4.13 4.02 11.27
C TYR A 70 -4.55 2.55 11.40
N GLY A 71 -5.19 2.03 10.35
CA GLY A 71 -5.72 0.67 10.34
C GLY A 71 -6.29 0.26 8.99
N GLY A 72 -6.79 -0.98 8.94
CA GLY A 72 -7.28 -1.58 7.70
C GLY A 72 -8.38 -0.79 7.02
N ALA A 73 -9.33 -0.21 7.77
CA ALA A 73 -10.41 0.59 7.22
C ALA A 73 -9.88 1.86 6.52
N LEU A 74 -8.94 2.57 7.14
CA LEU A 74 -8.34 3.78 6.57
C LEU A 74 -7.65 3.48 5.23
N TRP A 75 -6.84 2.44 5.19
CA TRP A 75 -6.09 2.08 3.97
C TRP A 75 -7.00 1.45 2.90
N ARG A 76 -8.01 0.66 3.28
CA ARG A 76 -9.07 0.23 2.36
C ARG A 76 -9.71 1.44 1.67
N ASP A 77 -10.15 2.42 2.45
CA ASP A 77 -10.85 3.60 1.92
C ASP A 77 -9.93 4.46 1.05
N GLN A 78 -8.65 4.56 1.41
CA GLN A 78 -7.64 5.21 0.57
C GLN A 78 -7.49 4.53 -0.79
N LEU A 79 -7.40 3.18 -0.83
CA LEU A 79 -7.25 2.44 -2.08
C LEU A 79 -8.52 2.52 -2.94
N VAL A 80 -9.69 2.41 -2.32
CA VAL A 80 -10.99 2.56 -3.02
C VAL A 80 -11.10 3.94 -3.66
N ALA A 81 -10.82 5.01 -2.90
CA ALA A 81 -10.84 6.37 -3.42
C ALA A 81 -9.84 6.55 -4.57
N TYR A 82 -8.61 6.00 -4.43
CA TYR A 82 -7.61 6.09 -5.48
C TYR A 82 -8.04 5.41 -6.78
N VAL A 83 -8.60 4.21 -6.69
CA VAL A 83 -9.11 3.48 -7.87
C VAL A 83 -10.19 4.31 -8.57
N ARG A 84 -11.16 4.84 -7.83
CA ARG A 84 -12.28 5.58 -8.39
C ARG A 84 -11.90 6.95 -8.95
N GLU A 85 -11.04 7.69 -8.25
CA GLU A 85 -10.71 9.07 -8.60
C GLU A 85 -9.55 9.18 -9.58
N ARG A 86 -8.62 8.22 -9.58
CA ARG A 86 -7.36 8.35 -10.34
C ARG A 86 -7.21 7.30 -11.44
N ILE A 87 -7.75 6.11 -11.25
CA ILE A 87 -7.66 5.04 -12.24
C ILE A 87 -8.92 5.00 -13.10
N GLY A 88 -10.11 4.93 -12.48
CA GLY A 88 -11.41 5.04 -13.15
C GLY A 88 -11.75 3.88 -14.08
N ARG A 89 -11.14 2.70 -13.88
CA ARG A 89 -11.33 1.50 -14.71
C ARG A 89 -11.06 0.23 -13.90
N PRO A 90 -11.48 -0.97 -14.40
CA PRO A 90 -11.22 -2.23 -13.70
C PRO A 90 -9.74 -2.38 -13.35
N THR A 91 -9.46 -2.70 -12.08
CA THR A 91 -8.11 -2.68 -11.52
C THR A 91 -7.77 -3.98 -10.82
N VAL A 92 -6.59 -4.54 -11.08
CA VAL A 92 -5.99 -5.60 -10.28
C VAL A 92 -5.21 -4.96 -9.13
N LEU A 93 -5.59 -5.27 -7.90
CA LEU A 93 -4.86 -4.81 -6.71
C LEU A 93 -3.80 -5.83 -6.33
N VAL A 94 -2.55 -5.42 -6.23
CA VAL A 94 -1.42 -6.27 -5.86
C VAL A 94 -0.83 -5.76 -4.57
N GLY A 95 -0.92 -6.53 -3.49
CA GLY A 95 -0.47 -6.07 -2.17
C GLY A 95 0.52 -7.01 -1.50
N ASN A 96 1.55 -6.41 -0.89
CA ASN A 96 2.53 -7.13 -0.09
C ASN A 96 2.29 -6.92 1.41
N SER A 97 2.28 -8.01 2.20
CA SER A 97 2.15 -7.96 3.67
C SER A 97 0.92 -7.13 4.09
N LEU A 98 1.10 -6.03 4.84
CA LEU A 98 0.04 -5.08 5.20
C LEU A 98 -0.72 -4.57 3.96
N GLY A 99 -0.02 -4.28 2.86
CA GLY A 99 -0.62 -3.87 1.61
C GLY A 99 -1.51 -4.95 0.99
N GLY A 100 -1.19 -6.23 1.23
CA GLY A 100 -2.03 -7.35 0.83
C GLY A 100 -3.36 -7.39 1.59
N PHE A 101 -3.32 -7.15 2.88
CA PHE A 101 -4.54 -6.99 3.70
C PHE A 101 -5.40 -5.81 3.21
N ALA A 102 -4.78 -4.65 3.00
CA ALA A 102 -5.49 -3.48 2.50
C ALA A 102 -6.07 -3.68 1.09
N ALA A 103 -5.31 -4.35 0.19
CA ALA A 103 -5.74 -4.69 -1.16
C ALA A 103 -6.94 -5.65 -1.16
N LEU A 104 -6.93 -6.67 -0.29
CA LEU A 104 -8.06 -7.60 -0.14
C LEU A 104 -9.32 -6.87 0.33
N ALA A 105 -9.20 -6.05 1.37
CA ALA A 105 -10.32 -5.27 1.90
C ALA A 105 -10.86 -4.26 0.87
N ALA A 106 -9.96 -3.62 0.12
CA ALA A 106 -10.35 -2.69 -0.96
C ALA A 106 -11.01 -3.43 -2.13
N GLY A 107 -10.49 -4.58 -2.54
CA GLY A 107 -11.08 -5.41 -3.58
C GLY A 107 -12.50 -5.84 -3.25
N ALA A 108 -12.74 -6.26 -2.01
CA ALA A 108 -14.09 -6.58 -1.53
C ALA A 108 -15.04 -5.37 -1.57
N ALA A 109 -14.54 -4.17 -1.24
CA ALA A 109 -15.34 -2.94 -1.25
C ALA A 109 -15.57 -2.37 -2.67
N LEU A 110 -14.68 -2.65 -3.61
CA LEU A 110 -14.81 -2.24 -5.02
C LEU A 110 -15.75 -3.12 -5.83
N GLY A 111 -15.95 -4.38 -5.43
CA GLY A 111 -16.79 -5.32 -6.19
C GLY A 111 -16.30 -5.47 -7.63
N ASP A 112 -17.17 -5.20 -8.60
CA ASP A 112 -16.87 -5.34 -10.03
C ASP A 112 -15.81 -4.37 -10.56
N GLU A 113 -15.49 -3.31 -9.82
CA GLU A 113 -14.37 -2.41 -10.14
C GLU A 113 -12.99 -3.07 -9.88
N ALA A 114 -12.95 -4.11 -9.04
CA ALA A 114 -11.76 -4.93 -8.82
C ALA A 114 -11.70 -6.08 -9.83
N ALA A 115 -10.83 -5.97 -10.82
CA ALA A 115 -10.59 -7.06 -11.80
C ALA A 115 -9.89 -8.28 -11.17
N GLY A 116 -9.31 -8.13 -9.98
CA GLY A 116 -8.68 -9.20 -9.21
C GLY A 116 -7.84 -8.66 -8.06
N VAL A 117 -7.42 -9.58 -7.18
CA VAL A 117 -6.51 -9.27 -6.06
C VAL A 117 -5.38 -10.29 -6.04
N VAL A 118 -4.14 -9.81 -5.97
CA VAL A 118 -2.94 -10.64 -5.85
C VAL A 118 -2.30 -10.37 -4.48
N LEU A 119 -2.15 -11.42 -3.69
CA LEU A 119 -1.63 -11.36 -2.33
C LEU A 119 -0.20 -11.90 -2.29
N LEU A 120 0.75 -11.06 -1.88
CA LEU A 120 2.15 -11.42 -1.72
C LEU A 120 2.47 -11.43 -0.22
N ASN A 121 2.53 -12.61 0.39
CA ASN A 121 2.76 -12.79 1.83
C ASN A 121 1.85 -11.87 2.67
N ALA A 122 0.58 -11.79 2.33
CA ALA A 122 -0.36 -10.85 2.96
C ALA A 122 -0.45 -11.06 4.46
N ALA A 123 -0.47 -9.95 5.21
CA ALA A 123 -0.73 -9.99 6.64
C ALA A 123 -2.22 -10.33 6.90
N GLY A 124 -2.49 -11.16 7.89
CA GLY A 124 -3.82 -11.46 8.40
C GLY A 124 -4.02 -10.89 9.80
N PRO A 125 -5.22 -10.85 10.34
CA PRO A 125 -6.18 -11.95 10.36
C PRO A 125 -7.21 -11.84 9.22
N PHE A 126 -7.43 -12.94 8.54
CA PHE A 126 -8.55 -13.11 7.61
C PHE A 126 -9.80 -13.65 8.35
N SER A 127 -9.98 -13.27 9.62
CA SER A 127 -11.07 -13.71 10.48
C SER A 127 -12.10 -12.60 10.67
N ASP A 128 -13.35 -13.01 10.89
CA ASP A 128 -14.55 -12.18 11.00
C ASP A 128 -14.34 -10.87 11.76
N GLU A 129 -14.93 -9.78 11.24
CA GLU A 129 -14.89 -8.41 11.79
C GLU A 129 -15.42 -8.28 13.24
N GLN A 130 -15.95 -9.34 13.83
CA GLN A 130 -16.44 -9.38 15.21
C GLN A 130 -15.40 -9.88 16.23
N ALA A 131 -14.28 -10.42 15.78
CA ALA A 131 -13.17 -10.67 16.68
C ALA A 131 -12.43 -9.36 16.90
N GLU A 132 -12.66 -8.71 18.05
CA GLU A 132 -11.75 -7.68 18.56
C GLU A 132 -10.32 -8.16 18.31
N PRO A 133 -9.44 -7.37 17.66
CA PRO A 133 -8.11 -7.83 17.27
C PRO A 133 -7.23 -7.99 18.50
N GLN A 134 -7.39 -9.10 19.21
CA GLN A 134 -6.59 -9.41 20.40
C GLN A 134 -5.13 -9.80 20.05
N GLY A 135 -4.82 -10.07 18.79
CA GLY A 135 -3.47 -10.46 18.39
C GLY A 135 -2.60 -9.29 17.90
N TRP A 136 -2.90 -8.79 16.73
CA TRP A 136 -2.01 -7.82 16.05
C TRP A 136 -2.31 -6.37 16.37
N GLY A 137 -3.57 -5.99 16.60
CA GLY A 137 -3.93 -4.63 17.03
C GLY A 137 -3.43 -4.35 18.44
N ALA A 138 -3.42 -5.35 19.34
CA ALA A 138 -2.85 -5.23 20.68
C ALA A 138 -1.32 -5.27 20.63
N ILE A 139 -0.71 -6.08 19.78
CA ILE A 139 0.74 -6.16 19.59
C ILE A 139 1.24 -4.89 18.87
N ALA A 140 0.55 -4.42 17.83
CA ALA A 140 0.90 -3.17 17.14
C ALA A 140 0.71 -1.93 18.04
N ARG A 141 -0.31 -1.89 18.89
CA ARG A 141 -0.46 -0.82 19.87
C ARG A 141 0.50 -0.91 21.05
N ARG A 142 0.78 -2.13 21.57
CA ARG A 142 1.58 -2.29 22.80
C ARG A 142 3.07 -2.36 22.59
N THR A 143 3.56 -2.87 21.44
CA THR A 143 4.98 -3.18 21.30
C THR A 143 5.67 -2.46 20.15
N ILE A 144 5.00 -2.10 19.07
CA ILE A 144 5.65 -1.59 17.86
C ILE A 144 5.02 -0.28 17.33
N GLY A 145 3.69 -0.14 17.38
CA GLY A 145 3.01 0.95 16.68
C GLY A 145 3.29 2.35 17.24
N ALA A 146 3.05 2.56 18.53
CA ALA A 146 3.17 3.89 19.12
C ALA A 146 4.63 4.32 19.37
N ALA A 147 5.52 3.37 19.71
CA ALA A 147 6.93 3.67 19.94
C ALA A 147 7.74 3.82 18.64
N LEU A 148 7.46 2.98 17.63
CA LEU A 148 8.14 3.02 16.32
C LEU A 148 7.73 4.23 15.48
N LEU A 149 6.46 4.60 15.48
CA LEU A 149 5.97 5.77 14.74
C LEU A 149 6.33 7.09 15.42
N LYS A 150 6.62 7.09 16.72
CA LYS A 150 7.01 8.28 17.47
C LYS A 150 8.53 8.43 17.71
N SER A 151 9.32 7.39 17.46
CA SER A 151 10.77 7.45 17.64
C SER A 151 11.48 7.85 16.35
N PRO A 152 12.05 9.08 16.28
CA PRO A 152 12.83 9.49 15.11
C PRO A 152 14.08 8.61 14.88
N VAL A 153 14.62 8.00 15.94
CA VAL A 153 15.77 7.10 15.86
C VAL A 153 15.41 5.77 15.20
N LEU A 154 14.27 5.19 15.54
CA LEU A 154 13.82 3.93 14.93
C LEU A 154 13.32 4.12 13.48
N GLN A 155 12.67 5.24 13.20
CA GLN A 155 12.34 5.61 11.83
C GLN A 155 13.62 5.73 10.99
N ARG A 156 14.64 6.39 11.51
CA ARG A 156 15.94 6.55 10.83
C ARG A 156 16.62 5.20 10.59
N LEU A 157 16.68 4.31 11.57
CA LEU A 157 17.25 2.97 11.45
C LEU A 157 16.52 2.08 10.44
N LEU A 158 15.20 2.11 10.41
CA LEU A 158 14.40 1.39 9.43
C LEU A 158 14.59 1.94 8.02
N PHE A 159 14.65 3.27 7.85
CA PHE A 159 14.81 3.90 6.55
C PHE A 159 16.25 3.87 6.03
N GLU A 160 17.27 3.92 6.89
CA GLU A 160 18.68 3.81 6.48
C GLU A 160 19.03 2.39 6.02
N ASN A 161 18.47 1.35 6.64
CA ASN A 161 18.66 -0.04 6.18
C ASN A 161 17.96 -0.33 4.85
N LEU A 162 16.86 0.34 4.54
CA LEU A 162 16.18 0.24 3.25
C LEU A 162 16.89 1.02 2.12
N ARG A 163 17.76 1.96 2.46
CA ARG A 163 18.56 2.74 1.51
C ARG A 163 19.88 2.10 1.11
N ARG A 164 20.33 1.04 1.78
CA ARG A 164 21.54 0.33 1.37
C ARG A 164 21.26 -0.44 0.07
N PRO A 165 21.97 -0.15 -1.04
CA PRO A 165 21.87 -0.97 -2.23
C PRO A 165 22.31 -2.39 -1.85
N ALA A 166 21.49 -3.38 -2.21
CA ALA A 166 21.89 -4.78 -2.07
C ALA A 166 23.18 -4.96 -2.86
N THR A 167 24.29 -5.17 -2.18
CA THR A 167 25.55 -5.57 -2.81
C THR A 167 25.33 -6.96 -3.38
N VAL A 168 25.05 -7.03 -4.67
CA VAL A 168 25.06 -8.28 -5.41
C VAL A 168 26.50 -8.76 -5.39
N ARG A 169 26.81 -9.74 -4.55
CA ARG A 169 28.06 -10.51 -4.70
C ARG A 169 27.92 -11.32 -5.98
N ARG A 170 28.83 -11.06 -6.91
CA ARG A 170 29.06 -11.86 -8.09
C ARG A 170 29.62 -13.23 -7.70
#